data_4932f703fce0101b7d1fb0fbb2b922d5
#
_entry.id   4932f703fce0101b7d1fb0fbb2b922d5
#
_cell.length_a   1.000
_cell.length_b   1.000
_cell.length_c   1.000
_cell.angle_alpha   90.00
_cell.angle_beta   90.00
_cell.angle_gamma   90.00
#
_symmetry.space_group_name_H-M   'P 1'
#
loop_
_entity.id
_entity.type
_entity.pdbx_description
1 polymer ?
#
loop_
_entity_poly.entity_id
_entity_poly.type
_entity_poly.pdbx_seq_one_letter_code
_entity_poly.pdbx_strand_id
1 'polypeptide(L)'
;DTYSSDCIPFADNGVPAINLARFGANGADYMHNRHDSLKSSYLDEHALDITLQQGFVLLDRLANAASFPIKREIAPEIRQKVDEYLFKAKKE
;
A
#
# COMPACT_ATOMS: atom_id res chain seq x y z
N ASP A 1 -6.41 -6.11 -6.19
CA ASP A 1 -7.04 -6.48 -4.92
C ASP A 1 -6.86 -5.40 -3.87
N THR A 2 -7.91 -5.22 -3.07
CA THR A 2 -7.85 -4.28 -1.95
C THR A 2 -7.11 -4.95 -0.80
N TYR A 3 -5.87 -4.56 -0.61
CA TYR A 3 -5.06 -5.09 0.46
C TYR A 3 -5.35 -4.34 1.76
N SER A 4 -5.54 -5.07 2.85
CA SER A 4 -5.76 -4.48 4.17
C SER A 4 -4.51 -3.72 4.63
N SER A 5 -4.53 -2.40 4.54
CA SER A 5 -3.40 -1.52 4.86
C SER A 5 -3.90 -0.11 5.16
N ASP A 6 -2.99 0.76 5.50
CA ASP A 6 -3.26 2.18 5.70
C ASP A 6 -3.78 2.89 4.44
N CYS A 7 -3.76 2.23 3.28
CA CYS A 7 -4.37 2.75 2.05
C CYS A 7 -5.91 2.80 2.13
N ILE A 8 -6.53 1.95 2.93
CA ILE A 8 -8.00 1.82 2.99
C ILE A 8 -8.69 3.14 3.38
N PRO A 9 -8.29 3.83 4.48
CA PRO A 9 -8.96 5.08 4.84
C PRO A 9 -8.77 6.19 3.80
N PHE A 10 -7.64 6.23 3.11
CA PHE A 10 -7.43 7.18 2.02
C PHE A 10 -8.35 6.87 0.84
N ALA A 11 -8.39 5.61 0.41
CA ALA A 11 -9.26 5.18 -0.68
C ALA A 11 -10.74 5.38 -0.35
N ASP A 12 -11.14 5.14 0.90
CA ASP A 12 -12.50 5.37 1.36
C ASP A 12 -12.91 6.85 1.21
N ASN A 13 -11.97 7.75 1.36
CA ASN A 13 -12.19 9.19 1.18
C ASN A 13 -11.89 9.68 -0.25
N GLY A 14 -11.80 8.78 -1.21
CA GLY A 14 -11.59 9.12 -2.62
C GLY A 14 -10.18 9.57 -2.97
N VAL A 15 -9.21 9.30 -2.10
CA VAL A 15 -7.81 9.64 -2.32
C VAL A 15 -7.08 8.39 -2.83
N PRO A 16 -6.52 8.42 -4.05
CA PRO A 16 -5.70 7.32 -4.55
C PRO A 16 -4.53 7.05 -3.61
N ALA A 17 -4.35 5.79 -3.26
CA ALA A 17 -3.25 5.36 -2.41
C ALA A 17 -2.66 4.06 -2.93
N ILE A 18 -1.37 3.91 -2.79
CA ILE A 18 -0.66 2.69 -3.18
C ILE A 18 0.14 2.16 -1.99
N ASN A 19 0.32 0.86 -1.99
CA ASN A 19 1.13 0.18 -1.01
C ASN A 19 2.34 -0.44 -1.71
N LEU A 20 3.52 -0.08 -1.27
CA LEU A 20 4.76 -0.67 -1.76
C LEU A 20 5.18 -1.76 -0.79
N ALA A 21 5.13 -3.00 -1.22
CA ALA A 21 5.47 -4.14 -0.38
C ALA A 21 6.36 -5.12 -1.14
N ARG A 22 7.26 -5.74 -0.42
CA ARG A 22 8.09 -6.82 -0.93
C ARG A 22 7.96 -8.01 0.01
N PHE A 23 7.48 -9.11 -0.50
CA PHE A 23 7.31 -10.34 0.25
C PHE A 23 8.36 -11.35 -0.22
N GLY A 24 9.17 -11.83 0.72
CA GLY A 24 10.03 -12.99 0.50
C GLY A 24 9.27 -14.29 0.74
N ALA A 25 9.96 -15.41 0.63
CA ALA A 25 9.35 -16.75 0.76
C ALA A 25 8.60 -16.96 2.08
N ASN A 26 9.07 -16.36 3.17
CA ASN A 26 8.50 -16.51 4.52
C ASN A 26 7.87 -15.23 5.07
N GLY A 27 7.87 -14.15 4.30
CA GLY A 27 7.44 -12.84 4.80
C GLY A 27 6.00 -12.83 5.28
N ALA A 28 5.12 -13.47 4.55
CA ALA A 28 3.69 -13.54 4.90
C ALA A 28 3.44 -14.34 6.18
N ASP A 29 4.28 -15.35 6.45
CA ASP A 29 4.14 -16.19 7.64
C ASP A 29 4.58 -15.50 8.91
N TYR A 30 5.52 -14.55 8.81
CA TYR A 30 6.12 -13.88 9.97
C TYR A 30 5.47 -12.54 10.30
N MET A 31 4.81 -11.93 9.33
CA MET A 31 4.18 -10.63 9.49
C MET A 31 3.11 -10.65 10.60
N HIS A 32 3.16 -9.67 11.47
CA HIS A 32 2.21 -9.49 12.58
C HIS A 32 2.19 -10.60 13.63
N ASN A 33 3.29 -11.31 13.80
CA ASN A 33 3.42 -12.31 14.86
C ASN A 33 4.78 -12.22 15.58
N ARG A 34 5.02 -13.10 16.54
CA ARG A 34 6.25 -13.08 17.33
C ARG A 34 7.54 -13.26 16.54
N HIS A 35 7.44 -13.80 15.33
CA HIS A 35 8.61 -13.99 14.45
C HIS A 35 8.93 -12.74 13.63
N ASP A 36 8.05 -11.75 13.67
CA ASP A 36 8.26 -10.45 13.01
C ASP A 36 9.18 -9.59 13.89
N SER A 37 10.47 -9.84 13.80
CA SER A 37 11.50 -9.17 14.57
C SER A 37 12.75 -8.91 13.74
N LEU A 38 13.59 -7.99 14.19
CA LEU A 38 14.86 -7.68 13.54
C LEU A 38 15.84 -8.85 13.51
N LYS A 39 15.61 -9.87 14.34
CA LYS A 39 16.43 -11.09 14.38
C LYS A 39 15.97 -12.15 13.38
N SER A 40 14.84 -11.93 12.72
CA SER A 40 14.30 -12.88 11.75
C SER A 40 15.14 -12.92 10.48
N SER A 41 15.40 -14.12 9.97
CA SER A 41 16.21 -14.32 8.76
C SER A 41 15.49 -13.88 7.48
N TYR A 42 14.20 -13.55 7.54
CA TYR A 42 13.44 -13.07 6.37
C TYR A 42 13.70 -11.60 6.04
N LEU A 43 14.32 -10.85 6.98
CA LEU A 43 14.66 -9.45 6.76
C LEU A 43 15.94 -9.35 5.93
N ASP A 44 15.87 -8.60 4.86
CA ASP A 44 16.99 -8.36 3.95
C ASP A 44 17.20 -6.84 3.81
N GLU A 45 18.28 -6.34 4.40
CA GLU A 45 18.61 -4.92 4.37
C GLU A 45 18.88 -4.43 2.94
N HIS A 46 19.48 -5.26 2.09
CA HIS A 46 19.72 -4.90 0.70
C HIS A 46 18.42 -4.72 -0.08
N ALA A 47 17.46 -5.63 0.10
CA ALA A 47 16.14 -5.51 -0.51
C ALA A 47 15.38 -4.27 -0.01
N LEU A 48 15.49 -3.95 1.28
CA LEU A 48 14.93 -2.73 1.87
C LEU A 48 15.54 -1.49 1.24
N ASP A 49 16.86 -1.44 1.10
CA ASP A 49 17.56 -0.31 0.51
C ASP A 49 17.11 -0.05 -0.95
N ILE A 50 17.01 -1.10 -1.76
CA ILE A 50 16.50 -0.99 -3.13
C ILE A 50 15.07 -0.44 -3.14
N THR A 51 14.20 -0.93 -2.27
CA THR A 51 12.81 -0.47 -2.17
C THR A 51 12.74 1.00 -1.74
N LEU A 52 13.58 1.43 -0.80
CA LEU A 52 13.68 2.82 -0.37
C LEU A 52 14.14 3.73 -1.50
N GLN A 53 15.13 3.33 -2.28
CA GLN A 53 15.60 4.10 -3.43
C GLN A 53 14.51 4.27 -4.48
N GLN A 54 13.78 3.22 -4.81
CA GLN A 54 12.67 3.26 -5.76
C GLN A 54 11.53 4.14 -5.24
N GLY A 55 11.17 4.00 -3.98
CA GLY A 55 10.13 4.80 -3.32
C GLY A 55 10.51 6.27 -3.28
N PHE A 56 11.77 6.60 -2.99
CA PHE A 56 12.27 7.97 -3.01
C PHE A 56 12.13 8.61 -4.38
N VAL A 57 12.54 7.92 -5.46
CA VAL A 57 12.42 8.45 -6.82
C VAL A 57 10.96 8.72 -7.18
N LEU A 58 10.06 7.81 -6.85
CA LEU A 58 8.63 7.97 -7.09
C LEU A 58 8.06 9.18 -6.36
N LEU A 59 8.34 9.29 -5.05
CA LEU A 59 7.86 10.40 -4.22
C LEU A 59 8.44 11.73 -4.67
N ASP A 60 9.73 11.78 -4.99
CA ASP A 60 10.38 13.00 -5.46
C ASP A 60 9.75 13.52 -6.76
N ARG A 61 9.50 12.63 -7.71
CA ARG A 61 8.86 13.00 -8.99
C ARG A 61 7.42 13.45 -8.81
N LEU A 62 6.65 12.78 -7.95
CA LEU A 62 5.26 13.15 -7.69
C LEU A 62 5.18 14.48 -6.93
N ALA A 63 6.00 14.67 -5.90
CA ALA A 63 5.98 15.87 -5.06
C ALA A 63 6.45 17.12 -5.81
N ASN A 64 7.38 16.96 -6.77
CA ASN A 64 7.95 18.07 -7.53
C ASN A 64 7.38 18.21 -8.94
N ALA A 65 6.31 17.49 -9.28
CA ALA A 65 5.66 17.62 -10.57
C ALA A 65 5.05 19.03 -10.72
N ALA A 66 5.18 19.61 -11.91
CA ALA A 66 4.62 20.94 -12.23
C ALA A 66 3.09 20.94 -12.11
N SER A 67 2.45 19.83 -12.45
CA SER A 67 1.05 19.56 -12.13
C SER A 67 0.96 18.14 -11.61
N PHE A 68 0.12 17.90 -10.59
CA PHE A 68 0.01 16.57 -10.01
C PHE A 68 -0.68 15.62 -11.01
N PRO A 69 0.00 14.55 -11.46
CA PRO A 69 -0.47 13.73 -12.58
C PRO A 69 -1.61 12.79 -12.25
N ILE A 70 -1.96 12.66 -10.98
CA ILE A 70 -2.98 11.72 -10.51
C ILE A 70 -4.22 12.49 -10.08
N LYS A 71 -5.37 12.14 -10.64
CA LYS A 71 -6.65 12.73 -10.24
C LYS A 71 -7.02 12.25 -8.84
N ARG A 72 -7.67 13.12 -8.06
CA ARG A 72 -8.20 12.77 -6.75
C ARG A 72 -9.52 12.01 -6.88
N GLU A 73 -9.43 10.84 -7.47
CA GLU A 73 -10.56 9.93 -7.64
C GLU A 73 -10.05 8.49 -7.61
N ILE A 74 -10.90 7.56 -7.29
CA ILE A 74 -10.60 6.13 -7.34
C ILE A 74 -11.52 5.45 -8.35
N ALA A 75 -11.03 4.37 -8.97
CA ALA A 75 -11.83 3.62 -9.94
C ALA A 75 -13.08 3.02 -9.27
N PRO A 76 -14.21 2.91 -9.98
CA PRO A 76 -15.44 2.34 -9.42
C PRO A 76 -15.27 0.93 -8.84
N GLU A 77 -14.41 0.12 -9.44
CA GLU A 77 -14.12 -1.23 -8.95
C GLU A 77 -13.39 -1.19 -7.59
N ILE A 78 -12.50 -0.22 -7.41
CA ILE A 78 -11.80 -0.02 -6.13
C ILE A 78 -12.80 0.50 -5.08
N ARG A 79 -13.68 1.43 -5.46
CA ARG A 79 -14.73 1.93 -4.58
C ARG A 79 -15.59 0.78 -4.05
N GLN A 80 -16.01 -0.11 -4.95
CA GLN A 80 -16.81 -1.27 -4.58
C GLN A 80 -16.07 -2.17 -3.58
N LYS A 81 -14.82 -2.50 -3.86
CA LYS A 81 -14.00 -3.36 -3.00
C LYS A 81 -13.78 -2.75 -1.61
N VAL A 82 -13.54 -1.44 -1.54
CA VAL A 82 -13.39 -0.73 -0.26
C VAL A 82 -14.69 -0.77 0.53
N ASP A 83 -15.82 -0.54 -0.10
CA ASP A 83 -17.13 -0.57 0.55
C ASP A 83 -17.47 -1.98 1.05
N GLU A 84 -17.15 -3.01 0.29
CA GLU A 84 -17.30 -4.41 0.72
C GLU A 84 -16.37 -4.72 1.91
N TYR A 85 -15.13 -4.29 1.85
CA TYR A 85 -14.15 -4.48 2.94
C TYR A 85 -14.60 -3.82 4.25
N LEU A 86 -15.19 -2.63 4.14
CA LEU A 86 -15.68 -1.87 5.29
C LEU A 86 -17.12 -2.23 5.70
N PHE A 87 -17.68 -3.27 5.10
CA PHE A 87 -19.05 -3.73 5.36
C PHE A 87 -20.12 -2.63 5.19
N LYS A 88 -19.89 -1.71 4.30
CA LYS A 88 -20.88 -0.66 4.00
C LYS A 88 -22.10 -1.26 3.31
N ALA A 89 -23.29 -0.83 3.73
CA ALA A 89 -24.52 -1.25 3.09
C ALA A 89 -24.50 -0.87 1.60
N LYS A 90 -24.95 -1.81 0.75
CA LYS A 90 -25.15 -1.50 -0.66
C LYS A 90 -26.25 -0.44 -0.76
N LYS A 91 -25.98 0.64 -1.47
CA LYS A 91 -27.01 1.60 -1.84
C LYS A 91 -27.86 0.92 -2.91
N GLU A 92 -29.11 0.74 -2.59
CA GLU A 92 -30.09 0.28 -3.56
C GLU A 92 -30.38 1.38 -4.59
#